data_8197ef61eb56217bf579e5e1636a2ebb
#
_entry.id   8197ef61eb56217bf579e5e1636a2ebb
#
_cell.length_a   1.000
_cell.length_b   1.000
_cell.length_c   1.000
_cell.angle_alpha   90.00
_cell.angle_beta   90.00
_cell.angle_gamma   90.00
#
_symmetry.space_group_name_H-M   'P 1'
#
loop_
_entity.id
_entity.type
_entity.pdbx_description
1 polymer ?
#
loop_
_entity_poly.entity_id
_entity_poly.type
_entity_poly.pdbx_seq_one_letter_code
_entity_poly.pdbx_strand_id
1 'polypeptide(L)'
;MNDIAEAVNLQKASLYHHVSSKQEILSELLDRALQLLLERISAITVQNISADKKLHLMICEYLQILIENVDLAAVLLFEHRALERRQQSRHIPNRDKFESLWKEVLAEGVRTRLFDCDNPGLTTRALLGIMNWTITWYRPDGEKSVEQIADNYSKLLLNGLLK
;
A
#
# COMPACT_ATOMS: atom_id res chain seq x y z
N MET A 1 -16.18 18.96 7.44
CA MET A 1 -16.84 18.45 8.68
C MET A 1 -18.37 18.38 8.56
N ASN A 2 -19.04 19.39 7.97
CA ASN A 2 -20.49 19.29 7.73
C ASN A 2 -20.80 18.10 6.84
N ASP A 3 -20.12 17.97 5.70
CA ASP A 3 -20.28 16.90 4.72
C ASP A 3 -20.02 15.50 5.33
N ILE A 4 -19.02 15.39 6.23
CA ILE A 4 -18.74 14.15 6.96
C ILE A 4 -19.90 13.83 7.92
N ALA A 5 -20.38 14.80 8.68
CA ALA A 5 -21.51 14.60 9.59
C ALA A 5 -22.77 14.14 8.85
N GLU A 6 -23.06 14.77 7.70
CA GLU A 6 -24.17 14.42 6.82
C GLU A 6 -24.02 12.98 6.28
N ALA A 7 -22.84 12.62 5.78
CA ALA A 7 -22.57 11.27 5.22
C ALA A 7 -22.77 10.14 6.25
N VAL A 8 -22.56 10.42 7.56
CA VAL A 8 -22.75 9.43 8.64
C VAL A 8 -24.06 9.65 9.42
N ASN A 9 -24.97 10.50 8.94
CA ASN A 9 -26.25 10.82 9.57
C ASN A 9 -26.12 11.32 11.02
N LEU A 10 -25.10 12.10 11.31
CA LEU A 10 -24.87 12.72 12.61
C LEU A 10 -24.99 14.25 12.52
N GLN A 11 -25.40 14.86 13.63
CA GLN A 11 -25.22 16.30 13.78
C GLN A 11 -23.73 16.62 13.96
N LYS A 12 -23.28 17.76 13.43
CA LYS A 12 -21.88 18.21 13.55
C LYS A 12 -21.38 18.23 15.00
N ALA A 13 -22.22 18.64 15.95
CA ALA A 13 -21.88 18.64 17.37
C ALA A 13 -21.61 17.21 17.89
N SER A 14 -22.43 16.24 17.47
CA SER A 14 -22.26 14.82 17.83
C SER A 14 -20.96 14.24 17.24
N LEU A 15 -20.58 14.64 16.01
CA LEU A 15 -19.33 14.21 15.40
C LEU A 15 -18.11 14.65 16.23
N TYR A 16 -18.11 15.86 16.79
CA TYR A 16 -17.02 16.37 17.63
C TYR A 16 -16.93 15.70 19.02
N HIS A 17 -17.94 14.91 19.44
CA HIS A 17 -17.80 14.05 20.61
C HIS A 17 -16.94 12.81 20.32
N HIS A 18 -16.83 12.41 19.05
CA HIS A 18 -16.08 11.21 18.65
C HIS A 18 -14.69 11.54 18.10
N VAL A 19 -14.53 12.70 17.48
CA VAL A 19 -13.26 13.12 16.84
C VAL A 19 -12.99 14.59 17.13
N SER A 20 -11.75 14.91 17.48
CA SER A 20 -11.39 16.29 17.87
C SER A 20 -11.16 17.21 16.67
N SER A 21 -10.80 16.66 15.51
CA SER A 21 -10.48 17.46 14.31
C SER A 21 -10.54 16.65 13.01
N LYS A 22 -10.59 17.35 11.87
CA LYS A 22 -10.45 16.74 10.55
C LYS A 22 -9.09 16.04 10.39
N GLN A 23 -8.04 16.59 11.00
CA GLN A 23 -6.68 16.02 10.98
C GLN A 23 -6.62 14.68 11.73
N GLU A 24 -7.35 14.54 12.82
CA GLU A 24 -7.45 13.28 13.53
C GLU A 24 -8.13 12.20 12.69
N ILE A 25 -9.25 12.51 12.03
CA ILE A 25 -9.93 11.59 11.10
C ILE A 25 -8.97 11.15 10.00
N LEU A 26 -8.26 12.09 9.37
CA LEU A 26 -7.31 11.77 8.32
C LEU A 26 -6.18 10.87 8.82
N SER A 27 -5.62 11.19 10.00
CA SER A 27 -4.56 10.37 10.62
C SER A 27 -5.04 8.93 10.89
N GLU A 28 -6.22 8.76 11.47
CA GLU A 28 -6.82 7.45 11.74
C GLU A 28 -7.06 6.64 10.45
N LEU A 29 -7.55 7.28 9.39
CA LEU A 29 -7.75 6.62 8.09
C LEU A 29 -6.41 6.13 7.50
N LEU A 30 -5.37 6.97 7.55
CA LEU A 30 -4.05 6.64 7.04
C LEU A 30 -3.38 5.53 7.87
N ASP A 31 -3.52 5.58 9.20
CA ASP A 31 -2.98 4.56 10.10
C ASP A 31 -3.69 3.22 9.87
N ARG A 32 -5.02 3.22 9.69
CA ARG A 32 -5.80 2.02 9.37
C ARG A 32 -5.40 1.41 8.02
N ALA A 33 -5.21 2.24 7.00
CA ALA A 33 -4.78 1.78 5.68
C ALA A 33 -3.40 1.12 5.75
N LEU A 34 -2.44 1.77 6.42
CA LEU A 34 -1.10 1.19 6.59
C LEU A 34 -1.10 -0.07 7.44
N GLN A 35 -1.91 -0.12 8.50
CA GLN A 35 -2.02 -1.31 9.35
C GLN A 35 -2.51 -2.52 8.55
N LEU A 36 -3.55 -2.35 7.72
CA LEU A 36 -4.04 -3.39 6.84
C LEU A 36 -2.94 -3.91 5.89
N LEU A 37 -2.19 -3.01 5.27
CA LEU A 37 -1.09 -3.36 4.37
C LEU A 37 0.05 -4.07 5.13
N LEU A 38 0.43 -3.57 6.31
CA LEU A 38 1.47 -4.18 7.13
C LEU A 38 1.11 -5.61 7.55
N GLU A 39 -0.12 -5.85 8.01
CA GLU A 39 -0.58 -7.17 8.43
C GLU A 39 -0.55 -8.17 7.29
N ARG A 40 -1.12 -7.82 6.14
CA ARG A 40 -1.26 -8.73 5.01
C ARG A 40 0.09 -9.00 4.33
N ILE A 41 0.91 -7.97 4.12
CA ILE A 41 2.21 -8.12 3.46
C ILE A 41 3.25 -8.79 4.37
N SER A 42 3.28 -8.47 5.67
CA SER A 42 4.22 -9.13 6.59
C SER A 42 3.98 -10.63 6.71
N ALA A 43 2.71 -11.08 6.66
CA ALA A 43 2.39 -12.51 6.68
C ALA A 43 3.00 -13.30 5.50
N ILE A 44 3.27 -12.64 4.37
CA ILE A 44 3.94 -13.25 3.22
C ILE A 44 5.45 -13.28 3.43
N THR A 45 6.04 -12.22 3.97
CA THR A 45 7.50 -12.11 4.11
C THR A 45 8.11 -13.19 5.02
N VAL A 46 7.35 -13.67 6.01
CA VAL A 46 7.79 -14.71 6.96
C VAL A 46 7.63 -16.15 6.46
N GLN A 47 7.03 -16.35 5.28
CA GLN A 47 6.85 -17.69 4.70
C GLN A 47 8.20 -18.27 4.28
N ASN A 48 8.35 -19.58 4.45
CA ASN A 48 9.56 -20.31 4.01
C ASN A 48 9.47 -20.70 2.53
N ILE A 49 9.47 -19.67 1.67
CA ILE A 49 9.47 -19.80 0.20
C ILE A 49 10.53 -18.87 -0.41
N SER A 50 10.87 -19.08 -1.68
CA SER A 50 11.88 -18.27 -2.37
C SER A 50 11.42 -16.81 -2.56
N ALA A 51 12.40 -15.90 -2.70
CA ALA A 51 12.14 -14.45 -2.77
C ALA A 51 11.27 -14.06 -3.98
N ASP A 52 11.40 -14.74 -5.12
CA ASP A 52 10.54 -14.53 -6.30
C ASP A 52 9.07 -14.88 -6.01
N LYS A 53 8.83 -15.99 -5.30
CA LYS A 53 7.47 -16.37 -4.87
C LYS A 53 6.90 -15.40 -3.85
N LYS A 54 7.71 -14.93 -2.88
CA LYS A 54 7.30 -13.88 -1.94
C LYS A 54 6.91 -12.63 -2.70
N LEU A 55 7.76 -12.16 -3.62
CA LEU A 55 7.52 -10.96 -4.38
C LEU A 55 6.25 -11.05 -5.24
N HIS A 56 6.04 -12.20 -5.91
CA HIS A 56 4.80 -12.46 -6.65
C HIS A 56 3.56 -12.36 -5.75
N LEU A 57 3.56 -13.06 -4.62
CA LEU A 57 2.43 -13.01 -3.68
C LEU A 57 2.19 -11.60 -3.11
N MET A 58 3.27 -10.87 -2.81
CA MET A 58 3.18 -9.49 -2.31
C MET A 58 2.55 -8.57 -3.37
N ILE A 59 2.91 -8.70 -4.65
CA ILE A 59 2.32 -7.93 -5.75
C ILE A 59 0.83 -8.23 -5.86
N CYS A 60 0.44 -9.51 -5.88
CA CYS A 60 -0.96 -9.92 -5.97
C CYS A 60 -1.77 -9.39 -4.79
N GLU A 61 -1.28 -9.61 -3.57
CA GLU A 61 -1.95 -9.17 -2.34
C GLU A 61 -2.09 -7.66 -2.26
N TYR A 62 -1.02 -6.93 -2.60
CA TYR A 62 -1.04 -5.47 -2.57
C TYR A 62 -2.06 -4.87 -3.54
N LEU A 63 -2.08 -5.34 -4.78
CA LEU A 63 -3.05 -4.88 -5.77
C LEU A 63 -4.49 -5.23 -5.36
N GLN A 64 -4.70 -6.43 -4.80
CA GLN A 64 -6.01 -6.83 -4.30
C GLN A 64 -6.50 -5.87 -3.21
N ILE A 65 -5.65 -5.55 -2.22
CA ILE A 65 -5.98 -4.62 -1.14
C ILE A 65 -6.31 -3.23 -1.69
N LEU A 66 -5.51 -2.71 -2.61
CA LEU A 66 -5.72 -1.39 -3.20
C LEU A 66 -7.08 -1.30 -3.91
N ILE A 67 -7.44 -2.34 -4.66
CA ILE A 67 -8.66 -2.34 -5.47
C ILE A 67 -9.91 -2.63 -4.62
N GLU A 68 -9.82 -3.52 -3.64
CA GLU A 68 -10.91 -3.76 -2.68
C GLU A 68 -11.22 -2.54 -1.80
N ASN A 69 -10.23 -1.65 -1.61
CA ASN A 69 -10.32 -0.50 -0.73
C ASN A 69 -9.94 0.80 -1.47
N VAL A 70 -10.45 1.00 -2.68
CA VAL A 70 -10.03 2.08 -3.59
C VAL A 70 -10.07 3.46 -2.94
N ASP A 71 -11.12 3.79 -2.21
CA ASP A 71 -11.25 5.09 -1.55
C ASP A 71 -10.20 5.26 -0.44
N LEU A 72 -9.97 4.22 0.35
CA LEU A 72 -8.96 4.24 1.41
C LEU A 72 -7.54 4.29 0.83
N ALA A 73 -7.30 3.58 -0.27
CA ALA A 73 -6.05 3.62 -1.01
C ALA A 73 -5.79 5.02 -1.60
N ALA A 74 -6.82 5.66 -2.17
CA ALA A 74 -6.71 7.04 -2.67
C ALA A 74 -6.34 8.02 -1.55
N VAL A 75 -6.98 7.91 -0.38
CA VAL A 75 -6.63 8.72 0.80
C VAL A 75 -5.16 8.48 1.20
N LEU A 76 -4.74 7.22 1.29
CA LEU A 76 -3.36 6.87 1.67
C LEU A 76 -2.33 7.44 0.69
N LEU A 77 -2.58 7.33 -0.60
CA LEU A 77 -1.61 7.70 -1.64
C LEU A 77 -1.56 9.20 -1.92
N PHE A 78 -2.69 9.91 -1.80
CA PHE A 78 -2.77 11.31 -2.24
C PHE A 78 -2.90 12.30 -1.08
N GLU A 79 -3.56 11.93 0.02
CA GLU A 79 -3.90 12.87 1.10
C GLU A 79 -2.89 12.91 2.26
N HIS A 80 -1.90 12.02 2.30
CA HIS A 80 -0.89 11.99 3.37
C HIS A 80 -0.10 13.30 3.51
N ARG A 81 0.01 14.08 2.42
CA ARG A 81 0.68 15.40 2.42
C ARG A 81 -0.12 16.49 3.14
N ALA A 82 -1.43 16.27 3.30
CA ALA A 82 -2.31 17.20 4.01
C ALA A 82 -2.23 17.05 5.54
N LEU A 83 -1.51 16.03 6.04
CA LEU A 83 -1.26 15.88 7.48
C LEU A 83 -0.42 17.03 8.02
N GLU A 84 -0.77 17.51 9.21
CA GLU A 84 0.06 18.43 9.99
C GLU A 84 1.34 17.73 10.47
N ARG A 85 2.37 18.51 10.85
CA ARG A 85 3.69 17.98 11.25
C ARG A 85 3.62 16.91 12.35
N ARG A 86 2.72 17.10 13.32
CA ARG A 86 2.55 16.16 14.43
C ARG A 86 2.04 14.80 13.95
N GLN A 87 1.06 14.77 13.07
CA GLN A 87 0.51 13.55 12.49
C GLN A 87 1.48 12.91 11.50
N GLN A 88 2.18 13.73 10.70
CA GLN A 88 3.23 13.25 9.81
C GLN A 88 4.31 12.46 10.56
N SER A 89 4.78 12.96 11.72
CA SER A 89 5.81 12.27 12.50
C SER A 89 5.37 10.89 13.03
N ARG A 90 4.08 10.66 13.21
CA ARG A 90 3.50 9.35 13.56
C ARG A 90 3.32 8.44 12.34
N HIS A 91 2.93 9.02 11.21
CA HIS A 91 2.64 8.29 9.98
C HIS A 91 3.91 7.78 9.26
N ILE A 92 4.96 8.61 9.20
CA ILE A 92 6.21 8.30 8.48
C ILE A 92 6.84 6.96 8.92
N PRO A 93 7.02 6.64 10.22
CA PRO A 93 7.61 5.38 10.64
C PRO A 93 6.84 4.14 10.16
N ASN A 94 5.51 4.19 10.13
CA ASN A 94 4.67 3.08 9.66
C ASN A 94 4.81 2.90 8.14
N ARG A 95 4.87 3.98 7.38
CA ARG A 95 5.14 3.94 5.95
C ARG A 95 6.53 3.38 5.66
N ASP A 96 7.54 3.83 6.37
CA ASP A 96 8.92 3.36 6.20
C ASP A 96 9.05 1.87 6.58
N LYS A 97 8.30 1.42 7.60
CA LYS A 97 8.20 0.01 7.95
C LYS A 97 7.56 -0.81 6.81
N PHE A 98 6.50 -0.30 6.19
CA PHE A 98 5.88 -0.95 5.05
C PHE A 98 6.83 -1.05 3.85
N GLU A 99 7.54 0.04 3.49
CA GLU A 99 8.55 0.01 2.43
C GLU A 99 9.68 -0.98 2.74
N SER A 100 10.08 -1.13 4.02
CA SER A 100 11.16 -2.07 4.40
C SER A 100 10.79 -3.53 4.17
N LEU A 101 9.53 -3.94 4.27
CA LEU A 101 9.12 -5.32 3.96
C LEU A 101 9.45 -5.70 2.51
N TRP A 102 9.19 -4.81 1.57
CA TRP A 102 9.51 -5.00 0.15
C TRP A 102 11.00 -5.01 -0.10
N LYS A 103 11.71 -4.06 0.51
CA LYS A 103 13.17 -3.94 0.41
C LYS A 103 13.88 -5.19 0.94
N GLU A 104 13.39 -5.76 2.03
CA GLU A 104 13.95 -6.97 2.65
C GLU A 104 13.80 -8.19 1.73
N VAL A 105 12.66 -8.38 1.07
CA VAL A 105 12.45 -9.47 0.11
C VAL A 105 13.34 -9.29 -1.12
N LEU A 106 13.48 -8.07 -1.65
CA LEU A 106 14.41 -7.80 -2.75
C LEU A 106 15.87 -8.07 -2.33
N ALA A 107 16.28 -7.63 -1.14
CA ALA A 107 17.62 -7.91 -0.61
C ALA A 107 17.86 -9.41 -0.35
N GLU A 108 16.83 -10.16 0.07
CA GLU A 108 16.87 -11.62 0.17
C GLU A 108 17.16 -12.25 -1.19
N GLY A 109 16.46 -11.82 -2.24
CA GLY A 109 16.66 -12.32 -3.60
C GLY A 109 18.06 -12.02 -4.15
N VAL A 110 18.62 -10.85 -3.86
CA VAL A 110 20.01 -10.51 -4.23
C VAL A 110 21.00 -11.39 -3.47
N ARG A 111 20.82 -11.56 -2.17
CA ARG A 111 21.70 -12.40 -1.32
C ARG A 111 21.69 -13.86 -1.76
N THR A 112 20.54 -14.37 -2.18
CA THR A 112 20.39 -15.75 -2.69
C THR A 112 20.78 -15.88 -4.16
N ARG A 113 21.24 -14.80 -4.82
CA ARG A 113 21.62 -14.73 -6.23
C ARG A 113 20.47 -15.03 -7.21
N LEU A 114 19.24 -14.89 -6.75
CA LEU A 114 18.03 -15.05 -7.54
C LEU A 114 17.71 -13.77 -8.33
N PHE A 115 17.95 -12.60 -7.70
CA PHE A 115 17.70 -11.30 -8.31
C PHE A 115 19.01 -10.58 -8.67
N ASP A 116 18.95 -9.83 -9.78
CA ASP A 116 19.92 -8.83 -10.18
C ASP A 116 19.33 -7.43 -9.92
N CYS A 117 19.68 -6.87 -8.77
CA CYS A 117 19.09 -5.61 -8.29
C CYS A 117 20.14 -4.80 -7.55
N ASP A 118 20.67 -3.76 -8.20
CA ASP A 118 21.73 -2.91 -7.63
C ASP A 118 21.26 -2.11 -6.42
N ASN A 119 19.99 -1.67 -6.44
CA ASN A 119 19.44 -0.82 -5.38
C ASN A 119 18.02 -1.27 -4.97
N PRO A 120 17.90 -2.19 -3.98
CA PRO A 120 16.61 -2.64 -3.50
C PRO A 120 15.66 -1.53 -3.05
N GLY A 121 16.19 -0.43 -2.50
CA GLY A 121 15.36 0.70 -2.06
C GLY A 121 14.74 1.47 -3.24
N LEU A 122 15.51 1.73 -4.29
CA LEU A 122 15.00 2.38 -5.50
C LEU A 122 14.04 1.47 -6.25
N THR A 123 14.36 0.18 -6.35
CA THR A 123 13.50 -0.83 -6.95
C THR A 123 12.17 -0.94 -6.22
N THR A 124 12.17 -0.94 -4.87
CA THR A 124 10.94 -0.90 -4.07
C THR A 124 10.05 0.28 -4.46
N ARG A 125 10.61 1.47 -4.56
CA ARG A 125 9.84 2.67 -4.94
C ARG A 125 9.27 2.58 -6.36
N ALA A 126 10.02 2.01 -7.29
CA ALA A 126 9.54 1.79 -8.66
C ALA A 126 8.39 0.78 -8.69
N LEU A 127 8.51 -0.36 -8.00
CA LEU A 127 7.47 -1.37 -7.88
C LEU A 127 6.18 -0.78 -7.28
N LEU A 128 6.28 -0.12 -6.13
CA LEU A 128 5.14 0.53 -5.48
C LEU A 128 4.53 1.62 -6.37
N GLY A 129 5.35 2.41 -7.06
CA GLY A 129 4.87 3.45 -7.98
C GLY A 129 4.03 2.90 -9.11
N ILE A 130 4.44 1.79 -9.75
CA ILE A 130 3.68 1.12 -10.81
C ILE A 130 2.35 0.60 -10.26
N MET A 131 2.37 -0.08 -9.12
CA MET A 131 1.17 -0.64 -8.51
C MET A 131 0.21 0.44 -8.00
N ASN A 132 0.72 1.50 -7.38
CA ASN A 132 -0.09 2.62 -6.88
C ASN A 132 -0.86 3.32 -7.99
N TRP A 133 -0.26 3.43 -9.18
CA TRP A 133 -0.91 4.06 -10.32
C TRP A 133 -2.15 3.31 -10.81
N THR A 134 -2.27 2.02 -10.47
CA THR A 134 -3.39 1.17 -10.89
C THR A 134 -4.74 1.71 -10.43
N ILE A 135 -4.84 2.31 -9.24
CA ILE A 135 -6.10 2.87 -8.72
C ILE A 135 -6.66 4.02 -9.56
N THR A 136 -5.85 4.66 -10.40
CA THR A 136 -6.26 5.81 -11.21
C THR A 136 -6.99 5.40 -12.50
N TRP A 137 -6.75 4.20 -12.98
CA TRP A 137 -7.29 3.72 -14.26
C TRP A 137 -8.06 2.39 -14.18
N TYR A 138 -7.89 1.62 -13.10
CA TYR A 138 -8.62 0.36 -12.92
C TYR A 138 -10.14 0.60 -12.89
N ARG A 139 -10.87 -0.29 -13.55
CA ARG A 139 -12.32 -0.33 -13.55
C ARG A 139 -12.80 -1.73 -13.26
N PRO A 140 -13.71 -1.93 -12.27
CA PRO A 140 -14.23 -3.26 -11.92
C PRO A 140 -14.97 -3.96 -13.06
N ASP A 141 -15.56 -3.19 -13.98
CA ASP A 141 -16.26 -3.64 -15.21
C ASP A 141 -15.33 -3.69 -16.44
N GLY A 142 -14.02 -3.50 -16.25
CA GLY A 142 -13.03 -3.52 -17.32
C GLY A 142 -12.71 -4.92 -17.83
N GLU A 143 -11.93 -4.99 -18.94
CA GLU A 143 -11.56 -6.26 -19.58
C GLU A 143 -10.67 -7.17 -18.72
N LYS A 144 -9.96 -6.64 -17.74
CA LYS A 144 -8.99 -7.34 -16.91
C LYS A 144 -9.41 -7.36 -15.44
N SER A 145 -9.41 -8.55 -14.85
CA SER A 145 -9.54 -8.65 -13.39
C SER A 145 -8.27 -8.19 -12.68
N VAL A 146 -8.37 -7.89 -11.37
CA VAL A 146 -7.21 -7.49 -10.57
C VAL A 146 -6.14 -8.59 -10.54
N GLU A 147 -6.53 -9.86 -10.51
CA GLU A 147 -5.62 -11.01 -10.56
C GLU A 147 -4.83 -11.05 -11.87
N GLN A 148 -5.51 -10.83 -13.01
CA GLN A 148 -4.85 -10.77 -14.32
C GLN A 148 -3.86 -9.61 -14.42
N ILE A 149 -4.18 -8.46 -13.82
CA ILE A 149 -3.28 -7.32 -13.75
C ILE A 149 -2.08 -7.63 -12.86
N ALA A 150 -2.33 -8.23 -11.69
CA ALA A 150 -1.28 -8.63 -10.75
C ALA A 150 -0.30 -9.65 -11.37
N ASP A 151 -0.83 -10.65 -12.07
CA ASP A 151 -0.03 -11.63 -12.82
C ASP A 151 0.83 -10.97 -13.90
N ASN A 152 0.26 -10.03 -14.65
CA ASN A 152 1.03 -9.30 -15.67
C ASN A 152 2.12 -8.44 -15.06
N TYR A 153 1.82 -7.71 -13.99
CA TYR A 153 2.81 -6.90 -13.29
C TYR A 153 3.91 -7.78 -12.68
N SER A 154 3.52 -8.89 -12.05
CA SER A 154 4.46 -9.84 -11.49
C SER A 154 5.41 -10.39 -12.56
N LYS A 155 4.90 -10.81 -13.72
CA LYS A 155 5.72 -11.27 -14.85
C LYS A 155 6.68 -10.18 -15.35
N LEU A 156 6.16 -8.96 -15.55
CA LEU A 156 6.97 -7.83 -16.02
C LEU A 156 8.10 -7.51 -15.05
N LEU A 157 7.80 -7.42 -13.76
CA LEU A 157 8.72 -7.00 -12.72
C LEU A 157 9.73 -8.11 -12.40
N LEU A 158 9.29 -9.37 -12.31
CA LEU A 158 10.18 -10.49 -12.08
C LEU A 158 11.13 -10.73 -13.27
N ASN A 159 10.66 -10.63 -14.51
CA ASN A 159 11.52 -10.78 -15.69
C ASN A 159 12.61 -9.69 -15.77
N GLY A 160 12.37 -8.52 -15.17
CA GLY A 160 13.38 -7.46 -15.06
C GLY A 160 14.34 -7.64 -13.87
N LEU A 161 14.09 -8.58 -12.97
CA LEU A 161 14.89 -8.82 -11.77
C LEU A 161 15.61 -10.18 -11.79
N LEU A 162 15.04 -11.20 -12.44
CA LEU A 162 15.63 -12.54 -12.50
C LEU A 162 16.89 -12.55 -13.35
N LYS A 163 17.88 -13.34 -12.89
CA LYS A 163 19.09 -13.63 -13.65
C LYS A 163 18.83 -14.67 -14.74
#